data_62a1737bd7a24f2b0cacf763601c9dc9
#
_entry.id   62a1737bd7a24f2b0cacf763601c9dc9
#
_cell.length_a   1.000
_cell.length_b   1.000
_cell.length_c   1.000
_cell.angle_alpha   90.00
_cell.angle_beta   90.00
_cell.angle_gamma   90.00
#
_symmetry.space_group_name_H-M   'P 1'
#
loop_
_entity.id
_entity.type
_entity.pdbx_description
1 polymer ?
#
loop_
_entity_poly.entity_id
_entity_poly.type
_entity_poly.pdbx_seq_one_letter_code
_entity_poly.pdbx_strand_id
1 'polypeptide(L)'
;QHLATSRFQHSLNVSYYSFLICRKFGLDAYSAARAGLLHDLYYYDWKPNDERPLEGNHAMIHPIIALENAKNITVTNPTIDDAILHHMWPLKTSHPSTSVGWIIQAVDKFCAITEMGHQSLFRVSRSNNLLSYCILFTFLFTM
;
A
#
# COMPACT_ATOMS: atom_id res chain seq x y z
N GLN A 1 1.21 -8.59 -6.60
CA GLN A 1 0.50 -7.76 -5.64
C GLN A 1 -0.74 -7.08 -6.23
N HIS A 2 -0.80 -6.78 -7.51
CA HIS A 2 -1.87 -5.99 -8.16
C HIS A 2 -2.61 -6.73 -9.27
N LEU A 3 -3.06 -7.97 -9.02
CA LEU A 3 -3.75 -8.78 -10.04
C LEU A 3 -5.21 -8.35 -10.34
N ALA A 4 -5.88 -7.65 -9.42
CA ALA A 4 -7.26 -7.17 -9.60
C ALA A 4 -7.40 -5.65 -9.49
N THR A 5 -6.51 -4.97 -8.77
CA THR A 5 -6.48 -3.51 -8.64
C THR A 5 -5.21 -2.99 -9.30
N SER A 6 -5.32 -1.90 -10.03
CA SER A 6 -4.11 -1.22 -10.51
C SER A 6 -3.35 -0.63 -9.31
N ARG A 7 -2.03 -0.49 -9.43
CA ARG A 7 -1.20 0.19 -8.44
C ARG A 7 -1.74 1.58 -8.10
N PHE A 8 -2.23 2.28 -9.11
CA PHE A 8 -2.87 3.58 -8.94
C PHE A 8 -4.10 3.52 -8.04
N GLN A 9 -5.00 2.53 -8.24
CA GLN A 9 -6.17 2.36 -7.37
C GLN A 9 -5.78 2.01 -5.94
N HIS A 10 -4.77 1.17 -5.75
CA HIS A 10 -4.20 0.88 -4.43
C HIS A 10 -3.70 2.16 -3.74
N SER A 11 -2.87 2.95 -4.44
CA SER A 11 -2.36 4.22 -3.90
C SER A 11 -3.47 5.22 -3.57
N LEU A 12 -4.55 5.28 -4.36
CA LEU A 12 -5.73 6.08 -4.04
C LEU A 12 -6.43 5.61 -2.76
N ASN A 13 -6.57 4.30 -2.58
CA ASN A 13 -7.17 3.73 -1.37
C ASN A 13 -6.32 4.06 -0.13
N VAL A 14 -5.00 3.87 -0.22
CA VAL A 14 -4.06 4.21 0.87
C VAL A 14 -4.12 5.70 1.18
N SER A 15 -4.12 6.56 0.16
CA SER A 15 -4.27 8.01 0.31
C SER A 15 -5.55 8.40 1.05
N TYR A 16 -6.68 7.87 0.60
CA TYR A 16 -8.01 8.20 1.14
C TYR A 16 -8.17 7.76 2.60
N TYR A 17 -7.86 6.50 2.90
CA TYR A 17 -8.02 6.01 4.27
C TYR A 17 -7.04 6.66 5.25
N SER A 18 -5.81 6.90 4.83
CA SER A 18 -4.83 7.61 5.66
C SER A 18 -5.24 9.05 5.93
N PHE A 19 -5.77 9.76 4.92
CA PHE A 19 -6.36 11.08 5.11
C PHE A 19 -7.46 11.07 6.17
N LEU A 20 -8.43 10.15 6.07
CA LEU A 20 -9.55 10.08 7.01
C LEU A 20 -9.08 9.80 8.44
N ILE A 21 -8.15 8.87 8.61
CA ILE A 21 -7.60 8.51 9.92
C ILE A 21 -6.85 9.71 10.50
N CYS A 22 -5.92 10.30 9.75
CA CYS A 22 -5.15 11.44 10.23
C CYS A 22 -6.06 12.64 10.58
N ARG A 23 -7.06 12.93 9.75
CA ARG A 23 -8.04 13.99 10.04
C ARG A 23 -8.82 13.72 11.33
N LYS A 24 -9.23 12.47 11.56
CA LYS A 24 -9.96 12.07 12.79
C LYS A 24 -9.12 12.25 14.04
N PHE A 25 -7.82 12.02 13.98
CA PHE A 25 -6.91 12.11 15.12
C PHE A 25 -6.17 13.45 15.22
N GLY A 26 -6.52 14.44 14.39
CA GLY A 26 -5.87 15.77 14.43
C GLY A 26 -4.42 15.77 13.96
N LEU A 27 -4.02 14.78 13.14
CA LEU A 27 -2.69 14.67 12.54
C LEU A 27 -2.65 15.37 11.18
N ASP A 28 -1.47 15.47 10.58
CA ASP A 28 -1.29 16.05 9.24
C ASP A 28 -1.92 15.18 8.14
N ALA A 29 -3.23 15.36 7.94
CA ALA A 29 -4.02 14.61 6.98
C ALA A 29 -3.61 14.90 5.52
N TYR A 30 -3.13 16.12 5.22
CA TYR A 30 -2.70 16.47 3.87
C TYR A 30 -1.39 15.76 3.49
N SER A 31 -0.42 15.74 4.41
CA SER A 31 0.80 14.95 4.20
C SER A 31 0.50 13.46 4.12
N ALA A 32 -0.45 12.94 4.89
CA ALA A 32 -0.88 11.54 4.81
C ALA A 32 -1.50 11.21 3.45
N ALA A 33 -2.40 12.05 2.94
CA ALA A 33 -2.99 11.84 1.61
C ALA A 33 -1.92 11.80 0.51
N ARG A 34 -1.00 12.76 0.54
CA ARG A 34 0.08 12.86 -0.45
C ARG A 34 1.06 11.68 -0.35
N ALA A 35 1.47 11.33 0.86
CA ALA A 35 2.35 10.17 1.08
C ALA A 35 1.68 8.88 0.60
N GLY A 36 0.41 8.66 0.92
CA GLY A 36 -0.34 7.48 0.48
C GLY A 36 -0.49 7.40 -1.04
N LEU A 37 -0.64 8.52 -1.74
CA LEU A 37 -0.70 8.54 -3.20
C LEU A 37 0.67 8.23 -3.85
N LEU A 38 1.76 8.61 -3.20
CA LEU A 38 3.12 8.59 -3.76
C LEU A 38 3.98 7.43 -3.26
N HIS A 39 3.54 6.64 -2.25
CA HIS A 39 4.38 5.65 -1.60
C HIS A 39 4.91 4.56 -2.54
N ASP A 40 4.15 4.24 -3.59
CA ASP A 40 4.46 3.22 -4.61
C ASP A 40 4.75 3.83 -5.99
N LEU A 41 5.30 5.05 -6.03
CA LEU A 41 5.61 5.75 -7.27
C LEU A 41 6.92 5.26 -7.89
N TYR A 42 6.90 4.06 -8.47
CA TYR A 42 8.01 3.50 -9.24
C TYR A 42 7.52 3.05 -10.63
N TYR A 43 8.41 3.03 -11.64
CA TYR A 43 8.06 2.84 -13.05
C TYR A 43 8.64 1.55 -13.67
N TYR A 44 9.27 0.68 -12.87
CA TYR A 44 9.78 -0.60 -13.35
C TYR A 44 8.86 -1.76 -12.92
N ASP A 45 8.92 -2.88 -13.65
CA ASP A 45 8.27 -4.12 -13.26
C ASP A 45 9.10 -4.82 -12.17
N TRP A 46 8.42 -5.38 -11.16
CA TRP A 46 9.09 -6.04 -10.04
C TRP A 46 9.52 -7.49 -10.32
N LYS A 47 9.28 -7.98 -11.55
CA LYS A 47 9.64 -9.34 -11.95
C LYS A 47 11.16 -9.57 -11.98
N PRO A 48 11.65 -10.83 -11.77
CA PRO A 48 13.08 -11.10 -11.60
C PRO A 48 13.99 -10.73 -12.79
N ASN A 49 13.44 -10.56 -13.99
CA ASN A 49 14.21 -10.34 -15.22
C ASN A 49 14.21 -8.89 -15.72
N ASP A 50 13.66 -7.95 -14.94
CA ASP A 50 13.58 -6.57 -15.37
C ASP A 50 14.83 -5.76 -14.94
N GLU A 51 15.29 -4.88 -15.80
CA GLU A 51 16.32 -3.89 -15.48
C GLU A 51 15.80 -2.96 -14.37
N ARG A 52 16.31 -3.15 -13.16
CA ARG A 52 16.01 -2.30 -12.03
C ARG A 52 17.06 -1.20 -11.92
N PRO A 53 16.65 0.03 -11.58
CA PRO A 53 17.60 1.13 -11.46
C PRO A 53 18.57 0.97 -10.27
N LEU A 54 18.29 0.06 -9.33
CA LEU A 54 19.14 -0.27 -8.20
C LEU A 54 19.21 -1.78 -7.99
N GLU A 55 20.37 -2.30 -7.59
CA GLU A 55 20.55 -3.69 -7.20
C GLU A 55 19.88 -3.97 -5.84
N GLY A 56 19.21 -5.12 -5.71
CA GLY A 56 18.64 -5.59 -4.45
C GLY A 56 17.21 -6.11 -4.55
N ASN A 57 16.64 -6.41 -3.39
CA ASN A 57 15.27 -6.89 -3.28
C ASN A 57 14.28 -5.73 -3.54
N HIS A 58 13.22 -5.97 -4.32
CA HIS A 58 12.16 -5.01 -4.61
C HIS A 58 11.64 -4.30 -3.35
N ALA A 59 11.36 -5.03 -2.27
CA ALA A 59 10.86 -4.45 -1.02
C ALA A 59 11.82 -3.44 -0.36
N MET A 60 13.13 -3.55 -0.65
CA MET A 60 14.15 -2.63 -0.12
C MET A 60 14.35 -1.41 -1.00
N ILE A 61 14.16 -1.57 -2.31
CA ILE A 61 14.54 -0.57 -3.32
C ILE A 61 13.36 0.36 -3.66
N HIS A 62 12.15 -0.18 -3.84
CA HIS A 62 11.04 0.63 -4.35
C HIS A 62 10.70 1.85 -3.47
N PRO A 63 10.82 1.83 -2.12
CA PRO A 63 10.56 3.02 -1.33
C PRO A 63 11.57 4.16 -1.59
N ILE A 64 12.81 3.80 -1.93
CA ILE A 64 13.86 4.78 -2.26
C ILE A 64 13.52 5.43 -3.60
N ILE A 65 13.22 4.61 -4.60
CA ILE A 65 12.86 5.08 -5.94
C ILE A 65 11.55 5.87 -5.91
N ALA A 66 10.56 5.41 -5.12
CA ALA A 66 9.30 6.14 -4.98
C ALA A 66 9.51 7.52 -4.37
N LEU A 67 10.38 7.64 -3.36
CA LEU A 67 10.71 8.94 -2.76
C LEU A 67 11.45 9.87 -3.73
N GLU A 68 12.41 9.34 -4.49
CA GLU A 68 13.13 10.10 -5.52
C GLU A 68 12.16 10.62 -6.59
N ASN A 69 11.31 9.75 -7.12
CA ASN A 69 10.29 10.11 -8.10
C ASN A 69 9.30 11.14 -7.54
N ALA A 70 8.88 10.98 -6.28
CA ALA A 70 8.00 11.95 -5.62
C ALA A 70 8.63 13.33 -5.55
N LYS A 71 9.91 13.42 -5.19
CA LYS A 71 10.66 14.69 -5.14
C LYS A 71 10.85 15.34 -6.52
N ASN A 72 10.92 14.53 -7.57
CA ASN A 72 11.03 15.04 -8.94
C ASN A 72 9.73 15.67 -9.47
N ILE A 73 8.58 15.24 -8.97
CA ILE A 73 7.27 15.71 -9.48
C ILE A 73 6.56 16.70 -8.54
N THR A 74 6.94 16.75 -7.27
CA THR A 74 6.28 17.62 -6.28
C THR A 74 7.19 17.95 -5.11
N VAL A 75 6.89 19.05 -4.41
CA VAL A 75 7.58 19.39 -3.15
C VAL A 75 7.09 18.44 -2.06
N THR A 76 8.01 17.76 -1.40
CA THR A 76 7.75 16.92 -0.23
C THR A 76 8.17 17.62 1.07
N ASN A 77 7.78 17.08 2.21
CA ASN A 77 8.21 17.50 3.53
C ASN A 77 8.73 16.28 4.32
N PRO A 78 9.41 16.48 5.46
CA PRO A 78 9.98 15.36 6.24
C PRO A 78 8.97 14.27 6.62
N THR A 79 7.70 14.62 6.85
CA THR A 79 6.63 13.66 7.16
C THR A 79 6.29 12.79 5.97
N ILE A 80 6.20 13.36 4.78
CA ILE A 80 5.96 12.63 3.52
C ILE A 80 7.17 11.72 3.22
N ASP A 81 8.38 12.26 3.36
CA ASP A 81 9.63 11.52 3.11
C ASP A 81 9.74 10.29 4.02
N ASP A 82 9.50 10.47 5.31
CA ASP A 82 9.48 9.39 6.30
C ASP A 82 8.45 8.32 5.95
N ALA A 83 7.21 8.74 5.64
CA ALA A 83 6.13 7.83 5.33
C ALA A 83 6.44 7.00 4.07
N ILE A 84 6.94 7.62 3.00
CA ILE A 84 7.29 6.90 1.76
C ILE A 84 8.47 5.95 2.02
N LEU A 85 9.53 6.43 2.69
CA LEU A 85 10.77 5.66 2.85
C LEU A 85 10.60 4.42 3.74
N HIS A 86 9.69 4.46 4.71
CA HIS A 86 9.56 3.44 5.75
C HIS A 86 8.27 2.62 5.70
N HIS A 87 7.41 2.79 4.67
CA HIS A 87 6.14 2.04 4.58
C HIS A 87 6.33 0.51 4.54
N MET A 88 7.49 0.03 4.09
CA MET A 88 7.79 -1.42 4.01
C MET A 88 8.21 -2.06 5.34
N TRP A 89 8.22 -1.33 6.46
CA TRP A 89 8.46 -1.97 7.76
C TRP A 89 7.40 -3.07 8.02
N PRO A 90 7.74 -4.25 8.62
CA PRO A 90 9.04 -4.67 9.15
C PRO A 90 9.98 -5.34 8.14
N LEU A 91 9.62 -5.48 6.86
CA LEU A 91 10.49 -6.07 5.85
C LEU A 91 11.79 -5.27 5.68
N LYS A 92 11.70 -3.96 5.82
CA LYS A 92 12.86 -3.07 5.96
C LYS A 92 13.11 -2.80 7.45
N THR A 93 14.36 -2.83 7.88
CA THR A 93 14.73 -2.73 9.31
C THR A 93 14.43 -1.36 9.92
N SER A 94 14.45 -0.29 9.13
CA SER A 94 14.11 1.06 9.59
C SER A 94 12.60 1.27 9.66
N HIS A 95 12.12 1.64 10.84
CA HIS A 95 10.70 1.92 11.09
C HIS A 95 10.34 3.39 10.82
N PRO A 96 9.06 3.71 10.60
CA PRO A 96 8.58 5.09 10.55
C PRO A 96 8.90 5.85 11.83
N SER A 97 9.28 7.11 11.70
CA SER A 97 9.55 8.02 12.83
C SER A 97 8.37 8.91 13.16
N THR A 98 7.43 9.10 12.23
CA THR A 98 6.26 9.96 12.37
C THR A 98 4.98 9.16 12.56
N SER A 99 3.98 9.73 13.24
CA SER A 99 2.65 9.13 13.36
C SER A 99 2.00 8.90 11.99
N VAL A 100 2.20 9.82 11.05
CA VAL A 100 1.73 9.68 9.66
C VAL A 100 2.39 8.49 8.97
N GLY A 101 3.70 8.32 9.14
CA GLY A 101 4.43 7.19 8.60
C GLY A 101 3.89 5.85 9.10
N TRP A 102 3.58 5.74 10.39
CA TRP A 102 2.95 4.55 10.97
C TRP A 102 1.55 4.29 10.42
N ILE A 103 0.75 5.34 10.18
CA ILE A 103 -0.59 5.22 9.59
C ILE A 103 -0.47 4.74 8.14
N ILE A 104 0.42 5.33 7.33
CA ILE A 104 0.65 4.89 5.95
C ILE A 104 1.05 3.41 5.91
N GLN A 105 2.01 3.02 6.75
CA GLN A 105 2.48 1.63 6.84
C GLN A 105 1.34 0.64 7.19
N ALA A 106 0.48 0.99 8.15
CA ALA A 106 -0.63 0.13 8.55
C ALA A 106 -1.74 0.08 7.49
N VAL A 107 -2.11 1.23 6.91
CA VAL A 107 -3.16 1.34 5.89
C VAL A 107 -2.74 0.66 4.59
N ASP A 108 -1.49 0.80 4.17
CA ASP A 108 -0.94 0.10 3.00
C ASP A 108 -1.15 -1.41 3.12
N LYS A 109 -0.75 -1.99 4.24
CA LYS A 109 -0.92 -3.44 4.49
C LYS A 109 -2.38 -3.85 4.58
N PHE A 110 -3.21 -3.04 5.21
CA PHE A 110 -4.65 -3.28 5.28
C PHE A 110 -5.27 -3.29 3.87
N CYS A 111 -4.96 -2.30 3.04
CA CYS A 111 -5.42 -2.24 1.65
C CYS A 111 -4.93 -3.45 0.85
N ALA A 112 -3.66 -3.82 0.97
CA ALA A 112 -3.11 -4.97 0.28
C ALA A 112 -3.81 -6.29 0.67
N ILE A 113 -4.08 -6.50 1.96
CA ILE A 113 -4.78 -7.71 2.46
C ILE A 113 -6.22 -7.74 1.95
N THR A 114 -6.95 -6.62 2.02
CA THR A 114 -8.35 -6.56 1.57
C THR A 114 -8.45 -6.74 0.05
N GLU A 115 -7.56 -6.17 -0.72
CA GLU A 115 -7.50 -6.34 -2.17
C GLU A 115 -7.19 -7.79 -2.56
N MET A 116 -6.28 -8.46 -1.86
CA MET A 116 -6.02 -9.90 -2.04
C MET A 116 -7.22 -10.76 -1.64
N GLY A 117 -7.91 -10.41 -0.55
CA GLY A 117 -9.13 -11.08 -0.10
C GLY A 117 -10.24 -10.99 -1.16
N HIS A 118 -10.51 -9.81 -1.68
CA HIS A 118 -11.48 -9.63 -2.79
C HIS A 118 -11.12 -10.45 -4.02
N GLN A 119 -9.84 -10.53 -4.39
CA GLN A 119 -9.38 -11.36 -5.51
C GLN A 119 -9.65 -12.84 -5.28
N SER A 120 -9.41 -13.33 -4.08
CA SER A 120 -9.67 -14.73 -3.71
C SER A 120 -11.16 -15.04 -3.76
N LEU A 121 -12.02 -14.12 -3.29
CA LEU A 121 -13.46 -14.21 -3.35
C LEU A 121 -13.99 -14.26 -4.79
N PHE A 122 -13.51 -13.41 -5.67
CA PHE A 122 -13.91 -13.42 -7.09
C PHE A 122 -13.43 -14.67 -7.83
N ARG A 123 -12.26 -15.23 -7.48
CA ARG A 123 -11.79 -16.51 -8.02
C ARG A 123 -12.67 -17.67 -7.55
N VAL A 124 -13.06 -17.70 -6.28
CA VAL A 124 -13.97 -18.70 -5.71
C VAL A 124 -15.37 -18.56 -6.33
N SER A 125 -15.87 -17.34 -6.53
CA SER A 125 -17.13 -17.04 -7.20
C SER A 125 -17.16 -17.50 -8.65
N ARG A 126 -16.04 -17.47 -9.34
CA ARG A 126 -15.91 -17.95 -10.74
C ARG A 126 -15.73 -19.46 -10.84
N SER A 127 -15.31 -20.12 -9.77
CA SER A 127 -15.31 -21.57 -9.63
C SER A 127 -16.72 -21.97 -9.16
N ASN A 128 -17.51 -22.65 -10.01
CA ASN A 128 -18.90 -23.09 -9.75
C ASN A 128 -19.05 -24.07 -8.57
N ASN A 129 -18.38 -23.86 -7.46
CA ASN A 129 -18.46 -24.67 -6.26
C ASN A 129 -19.37 -23.99 -5.23
N LEU A 130 -20.65 -24.40 -5.22
CA LEU A 130 -21.66 -23.98 -4.23
C LEU A 130 -21.17 -24.09 -2.77
N LEU A 131 -20.30 -25.06 -2.49
CA LEU A 131 -19.74 -25.31 -1.15
C LEU A 131 -18.86 -24.14 -0.66
N SER A 132 -18.16 -23.48 -1.56
CA SER A 132 -17.30 -22.33 -1.23
C SER A 132 -18.10 -21.11 -0.81
N TYR A 133 -19.30 -20.93 -1.37
CA TYR A 133 -20.20 -19.83 -0.97
C TYR A 133 -20.76 -20.03 0.44
N CYS A 134 -21.11 -21.27 0.81
CA CYS A 134 -21.66 -21.57 2.14
C CYS A 134 -20.63 -21.34 3.25
N ILE A 135 -19.36 -21.73 3.03
CA ILE A 135 -18.28 -21.55 4.00
C ILE A 135 -17.96 -20.06 4.20
N LEU A 136 -17.99 -19.29 3.12
CA LEU A 136 -17.71 -17.85 3.19
C LEU A 136 -18.84 -17.09 3.88
N PHE A 137 -20.10 -17.46 3.63
CA PHE A 137 -21.26 -16.83 4.24
C PHE A 137 -21.31 -17.09 5.76
N THR A 138 -20.96 -18.28 6.21
CA THR A 138 -20.84 -18.59 7.64
C THR A 138 -19.73 -17.80 8.31
N PHE A 139 -18.59 -17.59 7.66
CA PHE A 139 -17.47 -16.82 8.23
C PHE A 139 -17.78 -15.32 8.38
N LEU A 140 -18.59 -14.75 7.51
CA LEU A 140 -18.96 -13.33 7.53
C LEU A 140 -20.10 -12.99 8.51
N PHE A 141 -20.88 -13.98 8.95
CA PHE A 141 -22.03 -13.76 9.82
C PHE A 141 -21.89 -14.36 11.23
N THR A 142 -20.77 -15.00 11.55
CA THR A 142 -20.45 -15.53 12.89
C THR A 142 -19.39 -14.73 13.64
N MET A 143 -18.95 -13.59 13.11
CA MET A 143 -18.23 -12.54 13.80
C MET A 143 -19.14 -11.31 13.93
#